data_95aa8dae8001ee77bebbb78a24481d16
#
_entry.id   95aa8dae8001ee77bebbb78a24481d16
#
_cell.length_a   1.000
_cell.length_b   1.000
_cell.length_c   1.000
_cell.angle_alpha   90.00
_cell.angle_beta   90.00
_cell.angle_gamma   90.00
#
_symmetry.space_group_name_H-M   'P 1'
#
loop_
_entity.id
_entity.type
_entity.pdbx_description
1 polymer ?
#
loop_
_entity_poly.entity_id
_entity_poly.type
_entity_poly.pdbx_seq_one_letter_code
_entity_poly.pdbx_strand_id
1 'polypeptide(L)'
;MTLVALSDVTKSVRLADDSELEILRGISLEVSAGDHVSIVGRSGSGKSTLLNILGMLDAPTTGSVSFEDREVRRMRSGRLDRLRGDNVGFVFQQFNLLPGRTALDNVMMPLGHARGRMFWNRRQIAADMLERVGLGHRIEQVADRLSGGEQQRVAIARALVRRPVLILADEPTGALDIDTGASVMSLLDQVATETDAALVTITHDLHVAARARRHYRLDAGVLETADLSRAFEASTLAASVPSTVSAGSEASAPATTPAMPYARRGAAS
;
A
#
# COMPACT_ATOMS: atom_id res chain seq x y z
N MET A 1 -10.91 10.94 -19.36
CA MET A 1 -10.72 9.64 -20.03
C MET A 1 -10.52 8.60 -18.94
N THR A 2 -11.33 7.53 -18.94
CA THR A 2 -11.22 6.47 -17.95
C THR A 2 -9.90 5.71 -18.17
N LEU A 3 -9.08 5.64 -17.14
CA LEU A 3 -7.78 4.98 -17.16
C LEU A 3 -7.91 3.50 -16.79
N VAL A 4 -8.57 3.21 -15.68
CA VAL A 4 -8.87 1.86 -15.24
C VAL A 4 -10.33 1.76 -14.79
N ALA A 5 -11.02 0.70 -15.22
CA ALA A 5 -12.38 0.43 -14.80
C ALA A 5 -12.54 -1.03 -14.34
N LEU A 6 -13.21 -1.20 -13.23
CA LEU A 6 -13.70 -2.45 -12.69
C LEU A 6 -15.21 -2.50 -12.87
N SER A 7 -15.74 -3.61 -13.38
CA SER A 7 -17.17 -3.81 -13.56
C SER A 7 -17.57 -5.14 -12.94
N ASP A 8 -18.36 -5.07 -11.87
CA ASP A 8 -18.92 -6.21 -11.12
C ASP A 8 -17.85 -7.26 -10.73
N VAL A 9 -16.70 -6.77 -10.24
CA VAL A 9 -15.55 -7.62 -9.92
C VAL A 9 -15.75 -8.35 -8.60
N THR A 10 -15.63 -9.68 -8.64
CA THR A 10 -15.53 -10.52 -7.45
C THR A 10 -14.14 -11.13 -7.32
N LYS A 11 -13.77 -11.46 -6.10
CA LYS A 11 -12.56 -12.23 -5.82
C LYS A 11 -12.80 -13.21 -4.70
N SER A 12 -12.59 -14.48 -5.01
CA SER A 12 -12.63 -15.57 -4.03
C SER A 12 -11.31 -16.31 -4.01
N VAL A 13 -10.98 -16.89 -2.87
CA VAL A 13 -9.84 -17.79 -2.68
C VAL A 13 -10.30 -19.07 -2.00
N ARG A 14 -9.75 -20.20 -2.43
CA ARG A 14 -10.00 -21.49 -1.80
C ARG A 14 -9.14 -21.63 -0.56
N LEU A 15 -9.75 -21.97 0.56
CA LEU A 15 -9.05 -22.22 1.82
C LEU A 15 -8.54 -23.68 1.89
N ALA A 16 -7.70 -23.97 2.89
CA ALA A 16 -7.10 -25.30 3.06
C ALA A 16 -8.14 -26.42 3.38
N ASP A 17 -9.32 -26.05 3.85
CA ASP A 17 -10.45 -26.93 4.14
C ASP A 17 -11.43 -27.07 2.95
N ASP A 18 -11.00 -26.67 1.74
CA ASP A 18 -11.79 -26.60 0.52
C ASP A 18 -13.00 -25.64 0.55
N SER A 19 -13.19 -24.89 1.61
CA SER A 19 -14.15 -23.79 1.64
C SER A 19 -13.69 -22.61 0.78
N GLU A 20 -14.64 -21.78 0.33
CA GLU A 20 -14.36 -20.61 -0.48
C GLU A 20 -14.56 -19.33 0.36
N LEU A 21 -13.53 -18.50 0.43
CA LEU A 21 -13.60 -17.18 1.06
C LEU A 21 -13.75 -16.11 -0.01
N GLU A 22 -14.91 -15.47 -0.04
CA GLU A 22 -15.17 -14.33 -0.92
C GLU A 22 -14.59 -13.05 -0.31
N ILE A 23 -13.57 -12.48 -0.97
CA ILE A 23 -12.85 -11.29 -0.51
C ILE A 23 -13.46 -10.02 -1.08
N LEU A 24 -13.85 -10.01 -2.36
CA LEU A 24 -14.49 -8.87 -3.04
C LEU A 24 -15.82 -9.33 -3.64
N ARG A 25 -16.84 -8.46 -3.54
CA ARG A 25 -18.24 -8.76 -3.83
C ARG A 25 -18.84 -7.73 -4.76
N GLY A 26 -18.71 -7.93 -6.08
CA GLY A 26 -19.33 -7.08 -7.09
C GLY A 26 -18.81 -5.64 -7.11
N ILE A 27 -17.48 -5.47 -7.08
CA ILE A 27 -16.86 -4.14 -7.06
C ILE A 27 -16.95 -3.49 -8.43
N SER A 28 -17.51 -2.27 -8.48
CA SER A 28 -17.48 -1.40 -9.65
C SER A 28 -16.82 -0.08 -9.27
N LEU A 29 -15.76 0.30 -10.01
CA LEU A 29 -14.96 1.49 -9.76
C LEU A 29 -14.33 1.98 -11.04
N GLU A 30 -14.43 3.28 -11.32
CA GLU A 30 -13.72 3.93 -12.42
C GLU A 30 -12.72 4.94 -11.86
N VAL A 31 -11.51 4.92 -12.42
CA VAL A 31 -10.43 5.87 -12.13
C VAL A 31 -9.99 6.50 -13.44
N SER A 32 -10.02 7.82 -13.52
CA SER A 32 -9.61 8.62 -14.68
C SER A 32 -8.22 9.23 -14.47
N ALA A 33 -7.60 9.70 -15.55
CA ALA A 33 -6.35 10.44 -15.45
C ALA A 33 -6.51 11.66 -14.53
N GLY A 34 -5.51 11.95 -13.70
CA GLY A 34 -5.54 13.03 -12.72
C GLY A 34 -6.47 12.82 -11.51
N ASP A 35 -7.18 11.68 -11.43
CA ASP A 35 -7.99 11.37 -10.25
C ASP A 35 -7.11 11.16 -9.02
N HIS A 36 -7.57 11.69 -7.88
CA HIS A 36 -7.05 11.32 -6.58
C HIS A 36 -8.16 10.63 -5.78
N VAL A 37 -8.00 9.33 -5.55
CA VAL A 37 -8.98 8.46 -4.92
C VAL A 37 -8.42 7.89 -3.62
N SER A 38 -9.19 7.93 -2.54
CA SER A 38 -8.87 7.18 -1.32
C SER A 38 -9.86 6.06 -1.08
N ILE A 39 -9.37 4.92 -0.61
CA ILE A 39 -10.17 3.77 -0.22
C ILE A 39 -9.85 3.44 1.24
N VAL A 40 -10.79 3.70 2.13
CA VAL A 40 -10.66 3.41 3.55
C VAL A 40 -11.36 2.10 3.89
N GLY A 41 -10.91 1.44 4.96
CA GLY A 41 -11.55 0.22 5.44
C GLY A 41 -10.74 -0.48 6.51
N ARG A 42 -11.37 -1.40 7.25
CA ARG A 42 -10.73 -2.18 8.32
C ARG A 42 -9.66 -3.13 7.76
N SER A 43 -8.74 -3.58 8.60
CA SER A 43 -7.83 -4.66 8.24
C SER A 43 -8.64 -5.91 7.81
N GLY A 44 -8.19 -6.58 6.74
CA GLY A 44 -8.89 -7.76 6.21
C GLY A 44 -10.12 -7.48 5.34
N SER A 45 -10.50 -6.23 5.09
CA SER A 45 -11.68 -5.92 4.24
C SER A 45 -11.48 -6.17 2.73
N GLY A 46 -10.27 -6.55 2.27
CA GLY A 46 -9.98 -6.81 0.86
C GLY A 46 -9.25 -5.67 0.14
N LYS A 47 -8.80 -4.61 0.84
CA LYS A 47 -8.17 -3.42 0.23
C LYS A 47 -6.95 -3.73 -0.63
N SER A 48 -5.98 -4.48 -0.10
CA SER A 48 -4.77 -4.85 -0.87
C SER A 48 -5.11 -5.76 -2.05
N THR A 49 -6.13 -6.62 -1.92
CA THR A 49 -6.65 -7.44 -3.02
C THR A 49 -7.24 -6.57 -4.13
N LEU A 50 -8.05 -5.56 -3.76
CA LEU A 50 -8.60 -4.59 -4.71
C LEU A 50 -7.49 -3.81 -5.42
N LEU A 51 -6.48 -3.34 -4.66
CA LEU A 51 -5.34 -2.64 -5.23
C LEU A 51 -4.53 -3.51 -6.20
N ASN A 52 -4.33 -4.79 -5.86
CA ASN A 52 -3.65 -5.73 -6.75
C ASN A 52 -4.41 -5.97 -8.06
N ILE A 53 -5.76 -6.01 -8.00
CA ILE A 53 -6.59 -6.13 -9.20
C ILE A 53 -6.55 -4.84 -10.03
N LEU A 54 -6.68 -3.66 -9.41
CA LEU A 54 -6.53 -2.36 -10.07
C LEU A 54 -5.18 -2.24 -10.79
N GLY A 55 -4.13 -2.72 -10.15
CA GLY A 55 -2.77 -2.70 -10.68
C GLY A 55 -2.42 -3.89 -11.58
N MET A 56 -3.38 -4.74 -11.90
CA MET A 56 -3.17 -5.91 -12.78
C MET A 56 -2.09 -6.89 -12.26
N LEU A 57 -1.90 -6.96 -10.94
CA LEU A 57 -1.05 -7.95 -10.26
C LEU A 57 -1.82 -9.26 -10.03
N ASP A 58 -3.14 -9.14 -9.84
CA ASP A 58 -4.03 -10.28 -9.64
C ASP A 58 -5.24 -10.16 -10.58
N ALA A 59 -5.86 -11.31 -10.90
CA ALA A 59 -7.04 -11.36 -11.73
C ALA A 59 -8.31 -11.53 -10.87
N PRO A 60 -9.45 -10.93 -11.26
CA PRO A 60 -10.72 -11.19 -10.61
C PRO A 60 -11.17 -12.62 -10.83
N THR A 61 -12.02 -13.16 -9.93
CA THR A 61 -12.71 -14.44 -10.12
C THR A 61 -13.81 -14.28 -11.18
N THR A 62 -14.65 -13.24 -11.04
CA THR A 62 -15.65 -12.83 -12.02
C THR A 62 -15.62 -11.33 -12.26
N GLY A 63 -16.43 -10.85 -13.21
CA GLY A 63 -16.42 -9.45 -13.62
C GLY A 63 -15.30 -9.14 -14.60
N SER A 64 -15.08 -7.87 -14.88
CA SER A 64 -14.09 -7.42 -15.85
C SER A 64 -13.24 -6.25 -15.34
N VAL A 65 -12.02 -6.22 -15.81
CA VAL A 65 -11.06 -5.12 -15.61
C VAL A 65 -10.64 -4.62 -16.97
N SER A 66 -10.76 -3.31 -17.19
CA SER A 66 -10.23 -2.66 -18.39
C SER A 66 -9.19 -1.60 -18.03
N PHE A 67 -8.20 -1.44 -18.89
CA PHE A 67 -7.20 -0.38 -18.83
C PHE A 67 -7.19 0.33 -20.19
N GLU A 68 -7.45 1.65 -20.21
CA GLU A 68 -7.62 2.44 -21.43
C GLU A 68 -8.59 1.75 -22.42
N ASP A 69 -9.79 1.41 -21.95
CA ASP A 69 -10.87 0.72 -22.69
C ASP A 69 -10.50 -0.67 -23.26
N ARG A 70 -9.37 -1.24 -22.84
CA ARG A 70 -8.91 -2.58 -23.25
C ARG A 70 -9.13 -3.57 -22.12
N GLU A 71 -9.90 -4.61 -22.36
CA GLU A 71 -10.13 -5.68 -21.39
C GLU A 71 -8.82 -6.44 -21.07
N VAL A 72 -8.41 -6.37 -19.80
CA VAL A 72 -7.13 -6.92 -19.29
C VAL A 72 -7.08 -8.45 -19.45
N ARG A 73 -8.20 -9.15 -19.16
CA ARG A 73 -8.30 -10.61 -19.21
C ARG A 73 -8.03 -11.20 -20.61
N ARG A 74 -8.23 -10.43 -21.68
CA ARG A 74 -7.96 -10.83 -23.06
C ARG A 74 -6.51 -10.65 -23.48
N MET A 75 -5.69 -10.07 -22.64
CA MET A 75 -4.28 -9.82 -22.96
C MET A 75 -3.42 -11.07 -22.68
N ARG A 76 -2.42 -11.31 -23.55
CA ARG A 76 -1.37 -12.30 -23.28
C ARG A 76 -0.50 -11.79 -22.12
N SER A 77 0.00 -12.69 -21.25
CA SER A 77 0.75 -12.34 -20.04
C SER A 77 1.91 -11.36 -20.31
N GLY A 78 2.76 -11.61 -21.29
CA GLY A 78 3.88 -10.71 -21.62
C GLY A 78 3.46 -9.33 -22.12
N ARG A 79 2.23 -9.16 -22.67
CA ARG A 79 1.68 -7.85 -23.01
C ARG A 79 1.14 -7.14 -21.77
N LEU A 80 0.49 -7.90 -20.89
CA LEU A 80 -0.02 -7.42 -19.61
C LEU A 80 1.13 -6.95 -18.71
N ASP A 81 2.19 -7.74 -18.58
CA ASP A 81 3.37 -7.39 -17.79
C ASP A 81 4.03 -6.09 -18.27
N ARG A 82 4.08 -5.91 -19.59
CA ARG A 82 4.61 -4.68 -20.18
C ARG A 82 3.68 -3.50 -19.92
N LEU A 83 2.38 -3.68 -20.12
CA LEU A 83 1.37 -2.63 -19.86
C LEU A 83 1.48 -2.16 -18.40
N ARG A 84 1.50 -3.10 -17.44
CA ARG A 84 1.67 -2.82 -16.03
C ARG A 84 2.99 -2.10 -15.75
N GLY A 85 4.11 -2.64 -16.22
CA GLY A 85 5.44 -2.07 -15.99
C GLY A 85 5.64 -0.69 -16.61
N ASP A 86 4.94 -0.34 -17.68
CA ASP A 86 5.03 0.96 -18.33
C ASP A 86 4.11 2.00 -17.70
N ASN A 87 2.98 1.57 -17.11
CA ASN A 87 1.88 2.48 -16.76
C ASN A 87 1.54 2.51 -15.27
N VAL A 88 1.97 1.52 -14.46
CA VAL A 88 1.57 1.42 -13.05
C VAL A 88 2.77 1.51 -12.13
N GLY A 89 2.72 2.42 -11.16
CA GLY A 89 3.67 2.54 -10.07
C GLY A 89 3.05 2.04 -8.76
N PHE A 90 3.75 1.16 -8.04
CA PHE A 90 3.29 0.63 -6.77
C PHE A 90 4.14 1.17 -5.61
N VAL A 91 3.47 1.68 -4.58
CA VAL A 91 4.05 2.07 -3.29
C VAL A 91 3.40 1.19 -2.22
N PHE A 92 4.20 0.38 -1.54
CA PHE A 92 3.72 -0.56 -0.52
C PHE A 92 4.04 -0.06 0.89
N GLN A 93 3.26 -0.52 1.87
CA GLN A 93 3.48 -0.27 3.30
C GLN A 93 4.85 -0.77 3.77
N GLN A 94 5.20 -1.99 3.41
CA GLN A 94 6.55 -2.51 3.54
C GLN A 94 7.30 -2.09 2.29
N PHE A 95 8.34 -1.30 2.42
CA PHE A 95 9.06 -0.65 1.32
C PHE A 95 9.45 -1.59 0.17
N ASN A 96 9.56 -2.91 0.45
CA ASN A 96 9.90 -3.97 -0.51
C ASN A 96 11.16 -3.63 -1.34
N LEU A 97 12.13 -3.02 -0.68
CA LEU A 97 13.43 -2.74 -1.27
C LEU A 97 14.25 -4.03 -1.35
N LEU A 98 15.08 -4.13 -2.37
CA LEU A 98 16.01 -5.25 -2.51
C LEU A 98 17.11 -5.11 -1.45
N PRO A 99 17.22 -6.08 -0.51
CA PRO A 99 18.23 -6.04 0.53
C PRO A 99 19.65 -6.13 -0.07
N GLY A 100 20.62 -5.48 0.56
CA GLY A 100 22.00 -5.46 0.08
C GLY A 100 22.24 -4.67 -1.22
N ARG A 101 21.19 -4.02 -1.77
CA ARG A 101 21.30 -3.15 -2.95
C ARG A 101 21.25 -1.68 -2.55
N THR A 102 21.91 -0.84 -3.34
CA THR A 102 21.90 0.61 -3.12
C THR A 102 20.52 1.22 -3.40
N ALA A 103 20.29 2.46 -2.95
CA ALA A 103 19.12 3.24 -3.35
C ALA A 103 19.03 3.33 -4.88
N LEU A 104 20.15 3.60 -5.54
CA LEU A 104 20.22 3.66 -6.99
C LEU A 104 19.83 2.36 -7.68
N ASP A 105 20.35 1.21 -7.21
CA ASP A 105 20.02 -0.10 -7.78
C ASP A 105 18.53 -0.39 -7.66
N ASN A 106 17.92 -0.07 -6.51
CA ASN A 106 16.49 -0.24 -6.28
C ASN A 106 15.65 0.59 -7.26
N VAL A 107 16.02 1.86 -7.50
CA VAL A 107 15.30 2.73 -8.42
C VAL A 107 15.59 2.38 -9.88
N MET A 108 16.77 1.86 -10.20
CA MET A 108 17.10 1.38 -11.56
C MET A 108 16.35 0.11 -11.96
N MET A 109 15.88 -0.71 -11.00
CA MET A 109 15.29 -2.03 -11.29
C MET A 109 14.16 -1.99 -12.33
N PRO A 110 13.14 -1.11 -12.23
CA PRO A 110 12.08 -1.03 -13.24
C PRO A 110 12.60 -0.62 -14.62
N LEU A 111 13.68 0.15 -14.68
CA LEU A 111 14.30 0.63 -15.92
C LEU A 111 15.06 -0.50 -16.65
N GLY A 112 15.36 -1.61 -16.00
CA GLY A 112 15.97 -2.79 -16.63
C GLY A 112 15.10 -3.40 -17.74
N HIS A 113 13.79 -3.22 -17.68
CA HIS A 113 12.82 -3.66 -18.69
C HIS A 113 12.40 -2.55 -19.67
N ALA A 114 12.93 -1.33 -19.51
CA ALA A 114 12.68 -0.22 -20.42
C ALA A 114 13.38 -0.43 -21.76
N ARG A 115 13.00 0.38 -22.77
CA ARG A 115 13.57 0.30 -24.13
C ARG A 115 14.19 1.64 -24.54
N GLY A 116 15.05 1.59 -25.55
CA GLY A 116 15.65 2.77 -26.14
C GLY A 116 16.44 3.61 -25.14
N ARG A 117 16.30 4.95 -25.22
CA ARG A 117 17.06 5.89 -24.39
C ARG A 117 16.88 5.67 -22.90
N MET A 118 15.69 5.24 -22.46
CA MET A 118 15.41 5.02 -21.04
C MET A 118 16.24 3.87 -20.47
N PHE A 119 16.46 2.79 -21.24
CA PHE A 119 17.35 1.69 -20.84
C PHE A 119 18.83 2.14 -20.79
N TRP A 120 19.30 2.86 -21.79
CA TRP A 120 20.70 3.27 -21.86
C TRP A 120 21.04 4.34 -20.81
N ASN A 121 20.13 5.24 -20.50
CA ASN A 121 20.31 6.31 -19.52
C ASN A 121 19.76 5.97 -18.13
N ARG A 122 19.45 4.68 -17.84
CA ARG A 122 18.76 4.26 -16.61
C ARG A 122 19.42 4.73 -15.33
N ARG A 123 20.77 4.77 -15.29
CA ARG A 123 21.51 5.22 -14.11
C ARG A 123 21.27 6.72 -13.84
N GLN A 124 21.34 7.54 -14.87
CA GLN A 124 21.09 8.98 -14.74
C GLN A 124 19.62 9.25 -14.37
N ILE A 125 18.68 8.59 -15.06
CA ILE A 125 17.25 8.74 -14.77
C ILE A 125 16.92 8.35 -13.32
N ALA A 126 17.52 7.28 -12.81
CA ALA A 126 17.33 6.85 -11.43
C ALA A 126 17.98 7.82 -10.42
N ALA A 127 19.17 8.36 -10.74
CA ALA A 127 19.83 9.37 -9.91
C ALA A 127 19.00 10.66 -9.84
N ASP A 128 18.54 11.17 -10.98
CA ASP A 128 17.67 12.37 -11.05
C ASP A 128 16.37 12.17 -10.24
N MET A 129 15.80 10.95 -10.26
CA MET A 129 14.62 10.65 -9.48
C MET A 129 14.93 10.61 -7.98
N LEU A 130 16.09 10.09 -7.56
CA LEU A 130 16.52 10.12 -6.17
C LEU A 130 16.76 11.54 -5.68
N GLU A 131 17.30 12.43 -6.52
CA GLU A 131 17.42 13.85 -6.21
C GLU A 131 16.04 14.50 -6.00
N ARG A 132 15.07 14.21 -6.87
CA ARG A 132 13.68 14.73 -6.74
C ARG A 132 13.02 14.33 -5.42
N VAL A 133 13.28 13.13 -4.93
CA VAL A 133 12.75 12.70 -3.62
C VAL A 133 13.62 13.12 -2.44
N GLY A 134 14.65 13.97 -2.67
CA GLY A 134 15.52 14.50 -1.63
C GLY A 134 16.62 13.54 -1.15
N LEU A 135 16.96 12.51 -1.94
CA LEU A 135 17.96 11.49 -1.60
C LEU A 135 19.22 11.54 -2.48
N GLY A 136 19.51 12.67 -3.14
CA GLY A 136 20.71 12.84 -3.97
C GLY A 136 22.01 12.55 -3.22
N HIS A 137 22.07 12.84 -1.90
CA HIS A 137 23.21 12.57 -1.03
C HIS A 137 23.30 11.12 -0.53
N ARG A 138 22.31 10.25 -0.87
CA ARG A 138 22.19 8.84 -0.44
C ARG A 138 22.18 7.83 -1.60
N ILE A 139 22.50 8.25 -2.81
CA ILE A 139 22.37 7.46 -4.05
C ILE A 139 23.06 6.09 -3.93
N GLU A 140 24.30 6.06 -3.41
CA GLU A 140 25.09 4.83 -3.26
C GLU A 140 24.88 4.14 -1.90
N GLN A 141 24.00 4.68 -1.03
CA GLN A 141 23.72 4.06 0.27
C GLN A 141 22.92 2.78 0.09
N VAL A 142 23.32 1.71 0.76
CA VAL A 142 22.57 0.45 0.80
C VAL A 142 21.24 0.66 1.52
N ALA A 143 20.17 0.11 0.96
CA ALA A 143 18.81 0.31 1.44
C ALA A 143 18.63 -0.02 2.94
N ASP A 144 19.28 -1.08 3.42
CA ASP A 144 19.21 -1.53 4.82
C ASP A 144 19.81 -0.53 5.83
N ARG A 145 20.60 0.45 5.37
CA ARG A 145 21.20 1.49 6.19
C ARG A 145 20.46 2.83 6.13
N LEU A 146 19.35 2.88 5.42
CA LEU A 146 18.49 4.06 5.33
C LEU A 146 17.46 4.05 6.47
N SER A 147 17.06 5.23 6.93
CA SER A 147 15.92 5.37 7.84
C SER A 147 14.61 4.92 7.15
N GLY A 148 13.57 4.62 7.92
CA GLY A 148 12.27 4.22 7.36
C GLY A 148 11.71 5.24 6.35
N GLY A 149 11.81 6.53 6.66
CA GLY A 149 11.39 7.59 5.74
C GLY A 149 12.25 7.68 4.48
N GLU A 150 13.57 7.47 4.58
CA GLU A 150 14.45 7.38 3.41
C GLU A 150 14.14 6.16 2.56
N GLN A 151 13.90 5.00 3.19
CA GLN A 151 13.49 3.77 2.49
C GLN A 151 12.18 3.96 1.73
N GLN A 152 11.19 4.62 2.35
CA GLN A 152 9.93 4.94 1.68
C GLN A 152 10.12 5.88 0.50
N ARG A 153 10.98 6.90 0.63
CA ARG A 153 11.31 7.78 -0.50
C ARG A 153 12.00 7.03 -1.65
N VAL A 154 12.86 6.05 -1.36
CA VAL A 154 13.44 5.16 -2.38
C VAL A 154 12.35 4.32 -3.05
N ALA A 155 11.41 3.75 -2.29
CA ALA A 155 10.28 2.98 -2.83
C ALA A 155 9.38 3.84 -3.74
N ILE A 156 9.12 5.09 -3.35
CA ILE A 156 8.40 6.08 -4.17
C ILE A 156 9.19 6.40 -5.44
N ALA A 157 10.48 6.70 -5.33
CA ALA A 157 11.33 6.96 -6.50
C ALA A 157 11.29 5.79 -7.48
N ARG A 158 11.37 4.55 -6.97
CA ARG A 158 11.25 3.33 -7.77
C ARG A 158 9.89 3.21 -8.47
N ALA A 159 8.80 3.54 -7.79
CA ALA A 159 7.46 3.51 -8.36
C ALA A 159 7.28 4.54 -9.48
N LEU A 160 7.90 5.72 -9.33
CA LEU A 160 7.71 6.88 -10.22
C LEU A 160 8.71 6.99 -11.36
N VAL A 161 9.83 6.24 -11.32
CA VAL A 161 10.96 6.40 -12.25
C VAL A 161 10.59 6.17 -13.72
N ARG A 162 9.54 5.38 -13.99
CA ARG A 162 9.01 5.15 -15.34
C ARG A 162 7.90 6.13 -15.75
N ARG A 163 7.57 7.11 -14.91
CA ARG A 163 6.49 8.08 -15.11
C ARG A 163 5.15 7.38 -15.35
N PRO A 164 4.67 6.59 -14.38
CA PRO A 164 3.41 5.87 -14.53
C PRO A 164 2.24 6.85 -14.66
N VAL A 165 1.17 6.40 -15.32
CA VAL A 165 -0.10 7.15 -15.40
C VAL A 165 -1.06 6.77 -14.27
N LEU A 166 -0.78 5.66 -13.56
CA LEU A 166 -1.52 5.20 -12.39
C LEU A 166 -0.54 4.90 -11.25
N ILE A 167 -0.74 5.54 -10.11
CA ILE A 167 0.02 5.32 -8.88
C ILE A 167 -0.92 4.64 -7.87
N LEU A 168 -0.52 3.48 -7.38
CA LEU A 168 -1.24 2.69 -6.40
C LEU A 168 -0.44 2.64 -5.10
N ALA A 169 -0.98 3.20 -4.02
CA ALA A 169 -0.32 3.31 -2.74
C ALA A 169 -1.09 2.52 -1.67
N ASP A 170 -0.48 1.47 -1.12
CA ASP A 170 -1.02 0.65 -0.04
C ASP A 170 -0.38 1.08 1.27
N GLU A 171 -1.15 1.77 2.14
CA GLU A 171 -0.71 2.29 3.45
C GLU A 171 0.66 3.01 3.38
N PRO A 172 0.82 4.03 2.50
CA PRO A 172 2.14 4.60 2.16
C PRO A 172 2.87 5.26 3.33
N THR A 173 2.18 5.50 4.45
CA THR A 173 2.71 6.13 5.66
C THR A 173 2.65 5.23 6.90
N GLY A 174 2.12 4.01 6.76
CA GLY A 174 1.82 3.13 7.90
C GLY A 174 3.03 2.67 8.73
N ALA A 175 4.25 2.81 8.21
CA ALA A 175 5.51 2.49 8.91
C ALA A 175 6.32 3.74 9.31
N LEU A 176 5.73 4.95 9.21
CA LEU A 176 6.42 6.23 9.40
C LEU A 176 5.82 7.00 10.58
N ASP A 177 6.62 7.88 11.17
CA ASP A 177 6.11 8.92 12.06
C ASP A 177 5.27 9.96 11.30
N ILE A 178 4.48 10.75 12.02
CA ILE A 178 3.48 11.67 11.46
C ILE A 178 4.12 12.69 10.49
N ASP A 179 5.24 13.30 10.87
CA ASP A 179 5.88 14.36 10.09
C ASP A 179 6.51 13.82 8.81
N THR A 180 7.20 12.68 8.92
CA THR A 180 7.77 11.97 7.78
C THR A 180 6.66 11.47 6.85
N GLY A 181 5.56 10.94 7.40
CA GLY A 181 4.39 10.51 6.65
C GLY A 181 3.74 11.66 5.87
N ALA A 182 3.54 12.82 6.50
CA ALA A 182 3.01 14.01 5.84
C ALA A 182 3.90 14.48 4.67
N SER A 183 5.22 14.45 4.87
CA SER A 183 6.20 14.80 3.83
C SER A 183 6.16 13.82 2.64
N VAL A 184 6.04 12.52 2.91
CA VAL A 184 5.91 11.46 1.91
C VAL A 184 4.62 11.61 1.10
N MET A 185 3.49 11.87 1.75
CA MET A 185 2.22 12.11 1.04
C MET A 185 2.28 13.37 0.19
N SER A 186 2.88 14.45 0.69
CA SER A 186 3.04 15.68 -0.11
C SER A 186 3.87 15.46 -1.37
N LEU A 187 4.90 14.62 -1.29
CA LEU A 187 5.70 14.23 -2.46
C LEU A 187 4.87 13.43 -3.47
N LEU A 188 4.05 12.47 -3.02
CA LEU A 188 3.18 11.69 -3.90
C LEU A 188 2.15 12.58 -4.60
N ASP A 189 1.48 13.47 -3.85
CA ASP A 189 0.50 14.42 -4.39
C ASP A 189 1.13 15.36 -5.42
N GLN A 190 2.31 15.89 -5.11
CA GLN A 190 3.05 16.77 -6.03
C GLN A 190 3.35 16.05 -7.35
N VAL A 191 3.92 14.85 -7.30
CA VAL A 191 4.28 14.12 -8.51
C VAL A 191 3.04 13.69 -9.29
N ALA A 192 1.98 13.23 -8.63
CA ALA A 192 0.72 12.89 -9.30
C ALA A 192 0.14 14.11 -10.04
N THR A 193 0.14 15.29 -9.41
CA THR A 193 -0.33 16.54 -10.01
C THR A 193 0.54 16.98 -11.19
N GLU A 194 1.87 16.95 -11.05
CA GLU A 194 2.81 17.36 -12.10
C GLU A 194 2.74 16.47 -13.35
N THR A 195 2.40 15.19 -13.17
CA THR A 195 2.37 14.20 -14.26
C THR A 195 0.98 13.87 -14.79
N ASP A 196 -0.07 14.48 -14.21
CA ASP A 196 -1.49 14.13 -14.44
C ASP A 196 -1.77 12.63 -14.21
N ALA A 197 -0.98 11.99 -13.34
CA ALA A 197 -1.17 10.60 -12.98
C ALA A 197 -2.36 10.46 -12.01
N ALA A 198 -3.14 9.40 -12.18
CA ALA A 198 -4.13 9.02 -11.19
C ALA A 198 -3.42 8.47 -9.95
N LEU A 199 -3.85 8.88 -8.75
CA LEU A 199 -3.37 8.37 -7.47
C LEU A 199 -4.49 7.67 -6.73
N VAL A 200 -4.35 6.38 -6.47
CA VAL A 200 -5.25 5.60 -5.63
C VAL A 200 -4.52 5.22 -4.35
N THR A 201 -4.99 5.74 -3.22
CA THR A 201 -4.40 5.49 -1.90
C THR A 201 -5.34 4.61 -1.08
N ILE A 202 -4.83 3.50 -0.59
CA ILE A 202 -5.50 2.67 0.39
C ILE A 202 -4.93 2.99 1.77
N THR A 203 -5.79 3.29 2.73
CA THR A 203 -5.35 3.62 4.08
C THR A 203 -6.46 3.43 5.11
N HIS A 204 -6.09 3.27 6.37
CA HIS A 204 -6.98 3.38 7.52
C HIS A 204 -6.86 4.75 8.20
N ASP A 205 -5.87 5.57 7.81
CA ASP A 205 -5.67 6.93 8.33
C ASP A 205 -6.55 7.92 7.57
N LEU A 206 -7.48 8.55 8.30
CA LEU A 206 -8.42 9.53 7.75
C LEU A 206 -7.72 10.81 7.28
N HIS A 207 -6.59 11.21 7.89
CA HIS A 207 -5.83 12.38 7.44
C HIS A 207 -5.18 12.16 6.08
N VAL A 208 -4.68 10.95 5.85
CA VAL A 208 -4.17 10.53 4.53
C VAL A 208 -5.32 10.46 3.52
N ALA A 209 -6.44 9.84 3.92
CA ALA A 209 -7.62 9.71 3.06
C ALA A 209 -8.19 11.07 2.63
N ALA A 210 -8.23 12.05 3.53
CA ALA A 210 -8.78 13.40 3.28
C ALA A 210 -8.01 14.21 2.21
N ARG A 211 -6.81 13.78 1.82
CA ARG A 211 -6.04 14.42 0.74
C ARG A 211 -6.63 14.13 -0.65
N ALA A 212 -7.39 13.05 -0.77
CA ALA A 212 -8.03 12.66 -2.02
C ALA A 212 -9.26 13.52 -2.34
N ARG A 213 -9.68 13.51 -3.62
CA ARG A 213 -10.91 14.20 -4.07
C ARG A 213 -12.14 13.29 -4.06
N ARG A 214 -11.92 11.96 -4.16
CA ARG A 214 -12.97 10.95 -4.17
C ARG A 214 -12.67 9.92 -3.10
N HIS A 215 -13.69 9.60 -2.30
CA HIS A 215 -13.52 8.73 -1.15
C HIS A 215 -14.44 7.53 -1.25
N TYR A 216 -13.89 6.37 -0.97
CA TYR A 216 -14.61 5.12 -0.90
C TYR A 216 -14.33 4.41 0.41
N ARG A 217 -15.28 3.61 0.85
CA ARG A 217 -15.14 2.67 1.95
C ARG A 217 -15.28 1.25 1.43
N LEU A 218 -14.31 0.43 1.76
CA LEU A 218 -14.38 -1.01 1.52
C LEU A 218 -14.67 -1.72 2.84
N ASP A 219 -15.84 -2.34 2.95
CA ASP A 219 -16.26 -3.08 4.13
C ASP A 219 -16.82 -4.44 3.71
N ALA A 220 -16.33 -5.52 4.35
CA ALA A 220 -16.72 -6.90 4.05
C ALA A 220 -16.78 -7.24 2.53
N GLY A 221 -15.82 -6.70 1.76
CA GLY A 221 -15.73 -6.94 0.31
C GLY A 221 -16.64 -6.08 -0.56
N VAL A 222 -17.42 -5.16 0.02
CA VAL A 222 -18.30 -4.23 -0.71
C VAL A 222 -17.70 -2.83 -0.72
N LEU A 223 -17.69 -2.17 -1.88
CA LEU A 223 -17.17 -0.81 -2.06
C LEU A 223 -18.33 0.18 -2.12
N GLU A 224 -18.30 1.18 -1.26
CA GLU A 224 -19.29 2.25 -1.21
C GLU A 224 -18.61 3.62 -1.26
N THR A 225 -19.32 4.61 -1.79
CA THR A 225 -18.87 6.02 -1.70
C THR A 225 -18.86 6.45 -0.24
N ALA A 226 -17.76 7.04 0.22
CA ALA A 226 -17.62 7.49 1.61
C ALA A 226 -17.75 9.00 1.74
N ASP A 227 -18.46 9.43 2.77
CA ASP A 227 -18.44 10.80 3.25
C ASP A 227 -17.46 10.86 4.43
N LEU A 228 -16.28 11.42 4.19
CA LEU A 228 -15.25 11.52 5.24
C LEU A 228 -15.64 12.45 6.38
N SER A 229 -16.52 13.43 6.17
CA SER A 229 -16.97 14.33 7.24
C SER A 229 -17.61 13.54 8.38
N ARG A 230 -18.47 12.57 8.03
CA ARG A 230 -19.09 11.64 8.99
C ARG A 230 -18.09 10.69 9.63
N ALA A 231 -17.05 10.28 8.88
CA ALA A 231 -16.03 9.40 9.41
C ALA A 231 -15.14 10.11 10.46
N PHE A 232 -14.82 11.39 10.26
CA PHE A 232 -14.11 12.21 11.23
C PHE A 232 -14.95 12.43 12.51
N GLU A 233 -16.23 12.75 12.39
CA GLU A 233 -17.13 12.91 13.52
C GLU A 233 -17.23 11.62 14.36
N ALA A 234 -17.39 10.47 13.70
CA ALA A 234 -17.46 9.17 14.38
C ALA A 234 -16.14 8.82 15.10
N SER A 235 -15.00 9.14 14.50
CA SER A 235 -13.68 8.92 15.10
C SER A 235 -13.46 9.82 16.32
N THR A 236 -13.87 11.08 16.25
CA THR A 236 -13.74 12.04 17.35
C THR A 236 -14.65 11.66 18.53
N LEU A 237 -15.87 11.19 18.26
CA LEU A 237 -16.78 10.68 19.28
C LEU A 237 -16.26 9.40 19.95
N ALA A 238 -15.66 8.48 19.20
CA ALA A 238 -15.06 7.26 19.74
C ALA A 238 -13.83 7.56 20.62
N ALA A 239 -13.06 8.58 20.31
CA ALA A 239 -11.90 9.02 21.09
C ALA A 239 -12.31 9.81 22.37
N SER A 240 -13.52 10.34 22.42
CA SER A 240 -14.03 11.15 23.55
C SER A 240 -14.78 10.33 24.60
N VAL A 241 -14.98 9.01 24.43
CA VAL A 241 -15.56 8.15 25.46
C VAL A 241 -14.48 7.81 26.48
N PRO A 242 -14.50 8.36 27.70
CA PRO A 242 -13.53 7.98 28.73
C PRO A 242 -13.75 6.50 29.06
N SER A 243 -12.66 5.74 29.04
CA SER A 243 -12.64 4.36 29.55
C SER A 243 -13.05 4.41 31.02
N THR A 244 -14.30 4.18 31.32
CA THR A 244 -14.75 3.92 32.69
C THR A 244 -14.10 2.60 33.12
N VAL A 245 -12.95 2.72 33.77
CA VAL A 245 -12.35 1.66 34.55
C VAL A 245 -13.37 1.34 35.64
N SER A 246 -14.06 0.25 35.51
CA SER A 246 -14.84 -0.34 36.60
C SER A 246 -13.87 -0.76 37.70
N ALA A 247 -13.71 0.11 38.70
CA ALA A 247 -13.19 -0.24 39.99
C ALA A 247 -14.31 -1.01 40.71
N GLY A 248 -14.16 -2.30 40.76
CA GLY A 248 -15.02 -3.22 41.51
C GLY A 248 -14.13 -4.12 42.36
N SER A 249 -13.91 -3.64 43.53
CA SER A 249 -14.15 -4.20 44.87
C SER A 249 -13.23 -5.34 45.29
N GLU A 250 -12.45 -4.95 46.28
CA GLU A 250 -11.68 -5.78 47.22
C GLU A 250 -12.47 -6.97 47.81
N ALA A 251 -11.78 -8.09 47.98
CA ALA A 251 -11.90 -8.96 49.15
C ALA A 251 -10.61 -9.78 49.31
N SER A 252 -9.74 -9.34 50.19
CA SER A 252 -9.09 -9.96 51.36
C SER A 252 -8.78 -11.46 51.30
N ALA A 253 -7.52 -11.84 51.16
CA ALA A 253 -6.52 -12.50 52.01
C ALA A 253 -6.78 -13.95 52.49
N PRO A 254 -5.81 -14.68 53.09
CA PRO A 254 -4.38 -14.75 52.81
C PRO A 254 -3.80 -16.21 52.72
N ALA A 255 -2.53 -16.27 52.32
CA ALA A 255 -1.49 -17.21 52.68
C ALA A 255 -1.69 -18.74 52.55
N THR A 256 -0.83 -19.35 51.79
CA THR A 256 0.20 -20.28 52.34
C THR A 256 1.15 -20.74 51.20
N THR A 257 2.41 -20.46 51.39
CA THR A 257 3.55 -21.13 50.74
C THR A 257 3.66 -22.55 51.28
N PRO A 258 4.11 -23.53 50.48
CA PRO A 258 5.33 -24.20 50.89
C PRO A 258 6.40 -24.31 49.78
N ALA A 259 7.61 -24.26 50.29
CA ALA A 259 8.87 -24.30 49.61
C ALA A 259 9.21 -25.69 49.01
N MET A 260 9.90 -25.62 47.87
CA MET A 260 11.09 -26.39 47.46
C MET A 260 11.16 -27.91 47.74
N PRO A 261 11.90 -28.68 46.93
CA PRO A 261 13.36 -28.56 46.85
C PRO A 261 14.00 -28.76 45.43
N TYR A 262 15.10 -28.11 45.31
CA TYR A 262 16.21 -28.34 44.43
C TYR A 262 16.76 -29.77 44.49
N ALA A 263 16.98 -30.43 43.39
CA ALA A 263 17.87 -31.58 43.28
C ALA A 263 18.77 -31.46 42.06
N ARG A 264 20.05 -31.23 42.36
CA ARG A 264 21.18 -31.45 41.47
C ARG A 264 21.39 -32.95 41.25
N ARG A 265 21.83 -33.31 40.04
CA ARG A 265 22.84 -34.34 39.70
C ARG A 265 22.91 -34.34 38.17
N GLY A 266 24.00 -34.35 37.53
CA GLY A 266 25.33 -34.85 37.78
C GLY A 266 25.84 -35.37 36.47
N ALA A 267 27.05 -35.00 36.14
CA ALA A 267 27.80 -35.27 34.94
C ALA A 267 27.98 -36.78 34.64
N ALA A 268 28.33 -37.04 33.40
CA ALA A 268 29.25 -38.02 32.83
C ALA A 268 28.61 -38.78 31.65
N SER A 269 29.10 -38.71 30.55
CA SER A 269 30.18 -39.25 29.71
C SER A 269 30.06 -38.76 28.30
#